data_82d8c30af9b3a0565a82c73628d9faef
#
_entry.id   82d8c30af9b3a0565a82c73628d9faef
#
_cell.length_a   1.000
_cell.length_b   1.000
_cell.length_c   1.000
_cell.angle_alpha   90.00
_cell.angle_beta   90.00
_cell.angle_gamma   90.00
#
_symmetry.space_group_name_H-M   'P 1'
#
loop_
_entity.id
_entity.type
_entity.pdbx_description
1 polymer ?
#
loop_
_entity_poly.entity_id
_entity_poly.type
_entity_poly.pdbx_seq_one_letter_code
_entity_poly.pdbx_strand_id
1 'polypeptide(L)'
;MHLVVVPPGASAEPHYHDGYETAIYQLEGRVETHYGDGLAQSVVTEAGDFLFIPSGVPHRPVNLSATERAVALVARNDASEHERVVPYEAS
;
A
#
# COMPACT_ATOMS: atom_id res chain seq x y z
N MET A 1 -4.77 -13.35 -0.82
CA MET A 1 -5.44 -12.25 -1.56
C MET A 1 -6.55 -11.69 -0.70
N HIS A 2 -6.62 -10.38 -0.55
CA HIS A 2 -7.66 -9.76 0.27
C HIS A 2 -7.93 -8.33 -0.19
N LEU A 3 -9.07 -7.79 0.24
CA LEU A 3 -9.44 -6.41 -0.03
C LEU A 3 -8.92 -5.50 1.10
N VAL A 4 -8.39 -4.36 0.71
CA VAL A 4 -7.96 -3.32 1.64
C VAL A 4 -8.76 -2.06 1.35
N VAL A 5 -9.34 -1.48 2.39
CA VAL A 5 -10.10 -0.23 2.29
C VAL A 5 -9.36 0.85 3.06
N VAL A 6 -9.11 1.98 2.37
CA VAL A 6 -8.53 3.16 3.00
C VAL A 6 -9.63 4.23 3.06
N PRO A 7 -10.10 4.57 4.26
CA PRO A 7 -11.16 5.57 4.40
C PRO A 7 -10.77 6.94 3.83
N PRO A 8 -11.76 7.79 3.53
CA PRO A 8 -11.47 9.15 3.05
C PRO A 8 -10.54 9.91 3.99
N GLY A 9 -9.55 10.58 3.41
CA GLY A 9 -8.59 11.38 4.15
C GLY A 9 -7.62 10.60 5.03
N ALA A 10 -7.69 9.27 5.01
CA ALA A 10 -6.86 8.43 5.87
C ALA A 10 -5.54 8.05 5.19
N SER A 11 -4.58 7.70 6.01
CA SER A 11 -3.34 7.07 5.57
C SER A 11 -2.99 5.92 6.52
N ALA A 12 -2.29 4.93 5.99
CA ALA A 12 -1.78 3.85 6.82
C ALA A 12 -0.44 4.25 7.46
N GLU A 13 -0.08 3.56 8.54
CA GLU A 13 1.24 3.72 9.12
C GLU A 13 2.31 3.26 8.12
N PRO A 14 3.48 3.93 8.07
CA PRO A 14 4.59 3.45 7.24
C PRO A 14 5.01 2.05 7.67
N HIS A 15 5.20 1.17 6.70
CA HIS A 15 5.59 -0.21 7.00
C HIS A 15 6.31 -0.83 5.80
N TYR A 16 6.90 -1.98 6.01
CA TYR A 16 7.40 -2.83 4.93
C TYR A 16 7.06 -4.29 5.23
N HIS A 17 7.08 -5.09 4.18
CA HIS A 17 6.78 -6.52 4.26
C HIS A 17 8.08 -7.29 4.18
N ASP A 18 8.35 -8.09 5.22
CA ASP A 18 9.57 -8.88 5.29
C ASP A 18 9.36 -10.27 4.69
N GLY A 19 10.16 -10.58 3.68
CA GLY A 19 10.19 -11.91 3.10
C GLY A 19 9.15 -12.22 2.03
N TYR A 20 8.35 -11.23 1.60
CA TYR A 20 7.41 -11.45 0.49
C TYR A 20 7.15 -10.16 -0.29
N GLU A 21 6.65 -10.35 -1.49
CA GLU A 21 6.31 -9.28 -2.43
C GLU A 21 4.80 -9.06 -2.43
N THR A 22 4.38 -7.86 -2.79
CA THR A 22 2.96 -7.48 -2.79
C THR A 22 2.58 -6.94 -4.16
N ALA A 23 1.49 -7.47 -4.72
CA ALA A 23 0.87 -6.94 -5.92
C ALA A 23 -0.48 -6.34 -5.55
N ILE A 24 -0.76 -5.15 -6.06
CA ILE A 24 -1.95 -4.38 -5.73
C ILE A 24 -2.68 -4.04 -7.03
N TYR A 25 -4.00 -4.27 -7.04
CA TYR A 25 -4.88 -3.80 -8.09
C TYR A 25 -5.87 -2.81 -7.49
N GLN A 26 -5.81 -1.55 -7.95
CA GLN A 26 -6.69 -0.49 -7.46
C GLN A 26 -8.08 -0.67 -8.05
N LEU A 27 -9.08 -0.82 -7.20
CA LEU A 27 -10.47 -1.01 -7.64
C LEU A 27 -11.28 0.28 -7.62
N GLU A 28 -11.07 1.12 -6.59
CA GLU A 28 -11.80 2.38 -6.42
C GLU A 28 -10.87 3.43 -5.83
N GLY A 29 -11.12 4.69 -6.18
CA GLY A 29 -10.45 5.82 -5.57
C GLY A 29 -9.08 6.13 -6.14
N ARG A 30 -8.40 7.08 -5.50
CA ARG A 30 -7.04 7.50 -5.83
C ARG A 30 -6.18 7.44 -4.59
N VAL A 31 -5.03 6.80 -4.72
CA VAL A 31 -4.10 6.62 -3.61
C VAL A 31 -2.72 7.07 -4.04
N GLU A 32 -2.06 7.88 -3.22
CA GLU A 32 -0.65 8.17 -3.37
C GLU A 32 0.13 7.29 -2.40
N THR A 33 0.98 6.44 -2.94
CA THR A 33 1.83 5.57 -2.13
C THR A 33 3.23 6.17 -2.08
N HIS A 34 3.63 6.57 -0.89
CA HIS A 34 5.00 7.01 -0.63
C HIS A 34 5.85 5.80 -0.34
N TYR A 35 7.02 5.70 -0.94
CA TYR A 35 7.86 4.50 -0.83
C TYR A 35 9.35 4.82 -0.89
N GLY A 36 10.14 3.80 -0.57
CA GLY A 36 11.59 3.88 -0.62
C GLY A 36 12.19 4.48 0.63
N ASP A 37 13.48 4.76 0.58
CA ASP A 37 14.25 5.31 1.70
C ASP A 37 13.67 6.64 2.16
N GLY A 38 13.29 6.72 3.43
CA GLY A 38 12.68 7.92 4.01
C GLY A 38 11.32 8.26 3.41
N LEU A 39 10.70 7.35 2.63
CA LEU A 39 9.46 7.58 1.92
C LEU A 39 9.55 8.77 0.95
N ALA A 40 10.72 8.93 0.33
CA ALA A 40 11.02 10.11 -0.49
C ALA A 40 10.41 10.06 -1.89
N GLN A 41 9.97 8.88 -2.33
CA GLN A 41 9.37 8.70 -3.65
C GLN A 41 7.89 8.45 -3.50
N SER A 42 7.12 8.74 -4.54
CA SER A 42 5.69 8.47 -4.51
C SER A 42 5.15 8.16 -5.91
N VAL A 43 4.03 7.42 -5.92
CA VAL A 43 3.29 7.09 -7.14
C VAL A 43 1.80 7.19 -6.83
N VAL A 44 1.05 7.74 -7.78
CA VAL A 44 -0.42 7.82 -7.67
C VAL A 44 -1.04 6.70 -8.49
N THR A 45 -1.93 5.94 -7.87
CA THR A 45 -2.71 4.90 -8.54
C THR A 45 -4.19 5.27 -8.53
N GLU A 46 -4.87 4.93 -9.62
CA GLU A 46 -6.31 5.13 -9.79
C GLU A 46 -6.96 3.78 -10.08
N ALA A 47 -8.29 3.76 -10.13
CA ALA A 47 -9.02 2.55 -10.47
C ALA A 47 -8.53 1.96 -11.79
N GLY A 48 -8.16 0.69 -11.80
CA GLY A 48 -7.61 0.00 -12.96
C GLY A 48 -6.09 -0.08 -12.99
N ASP A 49 -5.40 0.60 -12.09
CA ASP A 49 -3.94 0.57 -12.04
C ASP A 49 -3.43 -0.58 -11.19
N PHE A 50 -2.24 -1.05 -11.53
CA PHE A 50 -1.50 -2.05 -10.78
C PHE A 50 -0.30 -1.41 -10.10
N LEU A 51 0.04 -1.90 -8.92
CA LEU A 51 1.25 -1.51 -8.21
C LEU A 51 1.92 -2.77 -7.66
N PHE A 52 3.23 -2.86 -7.85
CA PHE A 52 4.02 -3.95 -7.33
C PHE A 52 5.02 -3.41 -6.30
N ILE A 53 5.05 -4.03 -5.12
CA ILE A 53 5.95 -3.63 -4.04
C ILE A 53 6.89 -4.80 -3.73
N PRO A 54 8.19 -4.65 -4.04
CA PRO A 54 9.17 -5.68 -3.68
C PRO A 54 9.30 -5.85 -2.17
N SER A 55 9.82 -7.01 -1.77
CA SER A 55 10.11 -7.29 -0.37
C SER A 55 11.06 -6.24 0.22
N GLY A 56 10.77 -5.82 1.44
CA GLY A 56 11.63 -4.91 2.19
C GLY A 56 11.53 -3.44 1.82
N VAL A 57 10.65 -3.07 0.87
CA VAL A 57 10.47 -1.65 0.50
C VAL A 57 9.47 -1.00 1.45
N PRO A 58 9.90 0.02 2.22
CA PRO A 58 8.97 0.78 3.05
C PRO A 58 7.95 1.52 2.20
N HIS A 59 6.70 1.55 2.65
CA HIS A 59 5.65 2.25 1.91
C HIS A 59 4.53 2.72 2.83
N ARG A 60 3.81 3.74 2.38
CA ARG A 60 2.66 4.30 3.08
C ARG A 60 1.63 4.76 2.06
N PRO A 61 0.46 4.13 1.98
CA PRO A 61 -0.63 4.61 1.13
C PRO A 61 -1.37 5.75 1.80
N VAL A 62 -1.75 6.74 0.99
CA VAL A 62 -2.54 7.89 1.44
C VAL A 62 -3.72 8.05 0.49
N ASN A 63 -4.94 8.05 1.03
CA ASN A 63 -6.11 8.32 0.22
C ASN A 63 -6.19 9.82 -0.08
N LEU A 64 -6.16 10.16 -1.37
CA LEU A 64 -6.16 11.56 -1.81
C LEU A 64 -7.54 12.22 -1.75
N SER A 65 -8.61 11.44 -1.58
CA SER A 65 -9.96 11.99 -1.49
C SER A 65 -10.35 12.27 -0.04
N ALA A 66 -10.98 13.41 0.19
CA ALA A 66 -11.55 13.74 1.50
C ALA A 66 -12.96 13.18 1.67
N THR A 67 -13.58 12.65 0.61
CA THR A 67 -14.99 12.24 0.62
C THR A 67 -15.23 10.79 0.21
N GLU A 68 -14.31 10.17 -0.52
CA GLU A 68 -14.50 8.84 -1.07
C GLU A 68 -13.42 7.87 -0.55
N ARG A 69 -13.86 6.65 -0.26
CA ARG A 69 -12.93 5.58 0.12
C ARG A 69 -12.09 5.12 -1.06
N ALA A 70 -10.95 4.54 -0.80
CA ALA A 70 -10.17 3.81 -1.79
C ALA A 70 -10.21 2.32 -1.46
N VAL A 71 -10.31 1.48 -2.49
CA VAL A 71 -10.39 0.03 -2.34
C VAL A 71 -9.36 -0.62 -3.27
N ALA A 72 -8.60 -1.54 -2.75
CA ALA A 72 -7.61 -2.27 -3.51
C ALA A 72 -7.69 -3.77 -3.23
N LEU A 73 -7.43 -4.56 -4.27
CA LEU A 73 -7.23 -6.00 -4.14
C LEU A 73 -5.75 -6.25 -3.98
N VAL A 74 -5.36 -6.94 -2.91
CA VAL A 74 -3.96 -7.14 -2.55
C VAL A 74 -3.63 -8.63 -2.56
N ALA A 75 -2.58 -9.00 -3.27
CA ALA A 75 -2.07 -10.36 -3.33
C ALA A 75 -0.61 -10.37 -2.88
N ARG A 76 -0.26 -11.38 -2.10
CA ARG A 76 1.11 -11.61 -1.62
C ARG A 76 1.55 -13.01 -1.98
N ASN A 77 2.85 -13.19 -2.12
CA ASN A 77 3.41 -14.52 -2.40
C ASN A 77 3.77 -15.30 -1.14
N ASP A 78 3.13 -14.96 -0.02
CA ASP A 78 3.29 -15.69 1.25
C ASP A 78 2.04 -16.54 1.49
N ALA A 79 2.21 -17.85 1.54
CA ALA A 79 1.11 -18.80 1.68
C ALA A 79 0.49 -18.80 3.09
N SER A 80 1.18 -18.25 4.08
CA SER A 80 0.68 -18.26 5.46
C SER A 80 -0.41 -17.23 5.72
N GLU A 81 -0.52 -16.22 4.87
CA GLU A 81 -1.41 -15.07 5.02
C GLU A 81 -1.16 -14.23 6.28
N HIS A 82 -0.23 -14.62 7.11
CA HIS A 82 0.21 -13.79 8.22
C HIS A 82 1.13 -12.72 7.69
N GLU A 83 0.76 -11.49 7.91
CA GLU A 83 1.57 -10.38 7.46
C GLU A 83 2.80 -10.24 8.35
N ARG A 84 3.97 -10.46 7.77
CA ARG A 84 5.23 -10.13 8.42
C ARG A 84 5.49 -8.65 8.20
N VAL A 85 4.68 -7.84 8.85
CA VAL A 85 4.75 -6.39 8.73
C VAL A 85 5.69 -5.84 9.78
N VAL A 86 6.67 -5.07 9.33
CA VAL A 86 7.63 -4.43 10.22
C VAL A 86 7.39 -2.93 10.18
N PRO A 87 7.16 -2.29 11.33
CA PRO A 87 7.02 -0.84 11.37
C PRO A 87 8.27 -0.15 10.85
N TYR A 88 8.08 0.88 10.04
CA TYR A 88 9.17 1.65 9.48
C TYR A 88 9.11 3.07 10.02
N GLU A 89 10.21 3.52 10.62
CA GLU A 89 10.32 4.89 11.10
C GLU A 89 10.96 5.74 10.02
N ALA A 90 10.15 6.57 9.37
CA ALA A 90 10.63 7.54 8.40
C ALA A 90 11.18 8.74 9.17
N SER A 91 12.45 9.00 9.04
CA SER A 91 13.11 10.11 9.70
C SER A 91 13.50 11.22 8.74
#